data_a1a8801792441da5836d10bf8d6bbbc3
#
_entry.id   a1a8801792441da5836d10bf8d6bbbc3
#
_cell.length_a   1.000
_cell.length_b   1.000
_cell.length_c   1.000
_cell.angle_alpha   90.00
_cell.angle_beta   90.00
_cell.angle_gamma   90.00
#
_symmetry.space_group_name_H-M   'P 1'
#
loop_
_entity.id
_entity.type
_entity.pdbx_description
1 polymer ?
#
loop_
_entity_poly.entity_id
_entity_poly.type
_entity_poly.pdbx_seq_one_letter_code
_entity_poly.pdbx_strand_id
1 'polypeptide(L)'
;MTTFSHISVNDVANFQGDVTIVDIRDPQSFANGHMPNAAQLNNDNFAAFIDQTPKDIPVVVVCYHGVSSQQAAQVIAQQGFETVYSMDGSFEAWRLANPVVTA
;
A
#
# COMPACT_ATOMS: atom_id res chain seq x y z
N MET A 1 -18.52 9.10 -6.41
CA MET A 1 -17.40 8.53 -7.16
C MET A 1 -16.26 8.24 -6.20
N THR A 2 -15.79 7.01 -6.20
CA THR A 2 -14.68 6.61 -5.34
C THR A 2 -13.34 6.86 -6.03
N THR A 3 -12.41 7.45 -5.30
CA THR A 3 -11.08 7.74 -5.80
C THR A 3 -10.08 7.59 -4.66
N PHE A 4 -8.81 7.69 -4.98
CA PHE A 4 -7.75 7.64 -3.99
C PHE A 4 -7.15 9.02 -3.75
N SER A 5 -6.37 9.14 -2.68
CA SER A 5 -5.61 10.35 -2.37
C SER A 5 -4.13 10.00 -2.27
N HIS A 6 -3.28 11.00 -2.27
CA HIS A 6 -1.84 10.82 -2.06
C HIS A 6 -1.50 10.97 -0.59
N ILE A 7 -0.48 10.26 -0.15
CA ILE A 7 0.02 10.39 1.22
C ILE A 7 1.54 10.36 1.17
N SER A 8 2.19 11.14 2.02
CA SER A 8 3.66 11.18 2.05
C SER A 8 4.21 10.01 2.88
N VAL A 9 5.48 9.69 2.64
CA VAL A 9 6.20 8.68 3.45
C VAL A 9 6.16 9.09 4.93
N ASN A 10 6.38 10.37 5.21
CA ASN A 10 6.40 10.86 6.58
C ASN A 10 5.04 10.69 7.27
N ASP A 11 3.96 10.96 6.55
CA ASP A 11 2.62 10.79 7.12
C ASP A 11 2.27 9.33 7.35
N VAL A 12 2.76 8.43 6.51
CA VAL A 12 2.56 6.99 6.74
C VAL A 12 3.35 6.55 7.97
N ALA A 13 4.59 6.99 8.10
CA ALA A 13 5.44 6.63 9.23
C ALA A 13 4.83 7.10 10.57
N ASN A 14 4.08 8.20 10.55
CA ASN A 14 3.46 8.78 11.73
C ASN A 14 1.95 8.53 11.80
N PHE A 15 1.44 7.58 11.04
CA PHE A 15 0.01 7.32 10.94
C PHE A 15 -0.56 6.93 12.32
N GLN A 16 -1.68 7.57 12.68
CA GLN A 16 -2.37 7.28 13.93
C GLN A 16 -3.52 6.33 13.69
N GLY A 17 -3.54 5.22 14.43
CA GLY A 17 -4.60 4.22 14.31
C GLY A 17 -4.27 3.12 13.31
N ASP A 18 -5.26 2.30 13.00
CA ASP A 18 -5.09 1.14 12.13
C ASP A 18 -4.94 1.57 10.68
N VAL A 19 -4.09 0.87 9.96
CA VAL A 19 -3.88 1.07 8.53
C VAL A 19 -3.50 -0.25 7.88
N THR A 20 -4.01 -0.49 6.68
CA THR A 20 -3.65 -1.65 5.88
C THR A 20 -2.63 -1.19 4.83
N ILE A 21 -1.45 -1.80 4.81
CA ILE A 21 -0.40 -1.44 3.86
C ILE A 21 -0.24 -2.60 2.87
N VAL A 22 -0.40 -2.33 1.58
CA VAL A 22 -0.23 -3.32 0.53
C VAL A 22 0.87 -2.89 -0.42
N ASP A 23 1.72 -3.83 -0.78
CA ASP A 23 2.87 -3.62 -1.65
C ASP A 23 2.61 -4.39 -2.95
N ILE A 24 2.54 -3.66 -4.06
CA ILE A 24 2.22 -4.26 -5.35
C ILE A 24 3.45 -4.59 -6.20
N ARG A 25 4.65 -4.46 -5.62
CA ARG A 25 5.86 -4.88 -6.29
C ARG A 25 5.85 -6.40 -6.45
N ASP A 26 6.76 -6.92 -7.28
CA ASP A 26 6.86 -8.36 -7.47
C ASP A 26 7.27 -9.08 -6.17
N PRO A 27 6.95 -10.39 -6.03
CA PRO A 27 7.24 -11.11 -4.79
C PRO A 27 8.72 -11.14 -4.42
N GLN A 28 9.62 -11.18 -5.39
CA GLN A 28 11.06 -11.18 -5.14
C GLN A 28 11.52 -9.88 -4.49
N SER A 29 11.07 -8.76 -5.03
CA SER A 29 11.41 -7.44 -4.48
C SER A 29 10.84 -7.27 -3.07
N PHE A 30 9.61 -7.75 -2.86
CA PHE A 30 8.98 -7.70 -1.56
C PHE A 30 9.78 -8.51 -0.53
N ALA A 31 10.21 -9.72 -0.91
CA ALA A 31 10.98 -10.60 -0.02
C ALA A 31 12.32 -9.97 0.35
N ASN A 32 12.95 -9.28 -0.61
CA ASN A 32 14.25 -8.65 -0.38
C ASN A 32 14.18 -7.44 0.55
N GLY A 33 13.00 -6.84 0.69
CA GLY A 33 12.81 -5.72 1.61
C GLY A 33 11.45 -5.09 1.41
N HIS A 34 10.73 -4.86 2.50
CA HIS A 34 9.40 -4.23 2.45
C HIS A 34 9.15 -3.45 3.74
N MET A 35 8.10 -2.63 3.72
CA MET A 35 7.70 -1.88 4.90
C MET A 35 7.18 -2.83 5.98
N PRO A 36 7.47 -2.57 7.27
CA PRO A 36 6.89 -3.38 8.35
C PRO A 36 5.37 -3.43 8.23
N ASN A 37 4.80 -4.60 8.44
CA ASN A 37 3.37 -4.87 8.39
C ASN A 37 2.74 -4.78 6.99
N ALA A 38 3.52 -4.58 5.95
CA ALA A 38 3.00 -4.58 4.59
C ALA A 38 2.75 -6.01 4.11
N ALA A 39 1.69 -6.18 3.32
CA ALA A 39 1.37 -7.45 2.68
C ALA A 39 1.60 -7.31 1.17
N GLN A 40 2.16 -8.34 0.55
CA GLN A 40 2.34 -8.34 -0.88
C GLN A 40 1.00 -8.58 -1.57
N LEU A 41 0.66 -7.75 -2.56
CA LEU A 41 -0.60 -7.84 -3.29
C LEU A 41 -0.31 -8.09 -4.78
N ASN A 42 -0.96 -9.11 -5.35
CA ASN A 42 -0.82 -9.46 -6.76
C ASN A 42 -2.17 -9.95 -7.29
N ASN A 43 -2.20 -10.35 -8.55
CA ASN A 43 -3.44 -10.82 -9.17
C ASN A 43 -3.98 -12.10 -8.53
N ASP A 44 -3.10 -12.93 -7.97
CA ASP A 44 -3.50 -14.21 -7.38
C ASP A 44 -4.21 -14.03 -6.03
N ASN A 45 -3.86 -13.00 -5.26
CA ASN A 45 -4.45 -12.78 -3.94
C ASN A 45 -5.39 -11.58 -3.86
N PHE A 46 -5.60 -10.89 -4.98
CA PHE A 46 -6.39 -9.66 -4.99
C PHE A 46 -7.84 -9.89 -4.54
N ALA A 47 -8.50 -10.93 -5.06
CA ALA A 47 -9.89 -11.21 -4.71
C ALA A 47 -10.02 -11.52 -3.21
N ALA A 48 -9.10 -12.31 -2.67
CA ALA A 48 -9.11 -12.63 -1.24
C ALA A 48 -8.86 -11.37 -0.40
N PHE A 49 -7.96 -10.49 -0.86
CA PHE A 49 -7.69 -9.23 -0.18
C PHE A 49 -8.96 -8.39 -0.07
N ILE A 50 -9.68 -8.23 -1.20
CA ILE A 50 -10.91 -7.43 -1.23
C ILE A 50 -11.96 -8.02 -0.28
N ASP A 51 -12.08 -9.34 -0.26
CA ASP A 51 -13.09 -10.04 0.52
C ASP A 51 -12.80 -10.01 2.02
N GLN A 52 -11.52 -10.13 2.39
CA GLN A 52 -11.13 -10.32 3.80
C GLN A 52 -10.71 -9.06 4.53
N THR A 53 -10.47 -7.96 3.80
CA THR A 53 -9.96 -6.73 4.40
C THR A 53 -11.09 -5.78 4.78
N PRO A 54 -11.10 -5.26 6.02
CA PRO A 54 -12.13 -4.30 6.44
C PRO A 54 -12.12 -3.05 5.56
N LYS A 55 -13.30 -2.64 5.12
CA LYS A 55 -13.45 -1.52 4.19
C LYS A 55 -13.35 -0.16 4.88
N ASP A 56 -13.48 -0.13 6.20
CA ASP A 56 -13.43 1.12 6.98
C ASP A 56 -12.03 1.44 7.50
N ILE A 57 -11.06 0.55 7.30
CA ILE A 57 -9.67 0.81 7.67
C ILE A 57 -8.94 1.38 6.45
N PRO A 58 -8.23 2.51 6.60
CA PRO A 58 -7.49 3.10 5.47
C PRO A 58 -6.48 2.13 4.86
N VAL A 59 -6.36 2.18 3.54
CA VAL A 59 -5.40 1.36 2.79
C VAL A 59 -4.34 2.27 2.19
N VAL A 60 -3.08 1.89 2.36
CA VAL A 60 -1.94 2.58 1.72
C VAL A 60 -1.33 1.63 0.70
N VAL A 61 -1.24 2.08 -0.54
CA VAL A 61 -0.71 1.27 -1.64
C VAL A 61 0.71 1.72 -1.96
N VAL A 62 1.61 0.75 -2.01
CA VAL A 62 3.05 0.97 -2.19
C VAL A 62 3.54 0.26 -3.45
N CYS A 63 4.35 0.96 -4.25
CA CYS A 63 5.07 0.38 -5.37
C CYS A 63 6.54 0.80 -5.28
N TYR A 64 7.26 0.85 -6.41
CA TYR A 64 8.67 1.27 -6.37
C TYR A 64 8.81 2.77 -6.18
N HIS A 65 8.14 3.58 -7.02
CA HIS A 65 8.35 5.04 -7.10
C HIS A 65 7.09 5.87 -6.94
N GLY A 66 5.92 5.25 -6.71
CA GLY A 66 4.67 5.98 -6.53
C GLY A 66 3.89 6.23 -7.82
N VAL A 67 4.22 5.52 -8.89
CA VAL A 67 3.51 5.65 -10.18
C VAL A 67 2.46 4.54 -10.32
N SER A 68 2.89 3.29 -10.29
CA SER A 68 1.97 2.13 -10.43
C SER A 68 0.99 2.03 -9.27
N SER A 69 1.38 2.50 -8.08
CA SER A 69 0.51 2.49 -6.91
C SER A 69 -0.74 3.37 -7.11
N GLN A 70 -0.67 4.38 -7.97
CA GLN A 70 -1.82 5.23 -8.22
C GLN A 70 -2.93 4.48 -8.94
N GLN A 71 -2.59 3.72 -9.97
CA GLN A 71 -3.58 2.91 -10.68
C GLN A 71 -4.15 1.82 -9.78
N ALA A 72 -3.30 1.16 -9.01
CA ALA A 72 -3.75 0.12 -8.07
C ALA A 72 -4.65 0.72 -6.99
N ALA A 73 -4.31 1.90 -6.46
CA ALA A 73 -5.13 2.57 -5.46
C ALA A 73 -6.51 2.90 -6.02
N GLN A 74 -6.59 3.34 -7.27
CA GLN A 74 -7.87 3.64 -7.90
C GLN A 74 -8.73 2.38 -8.02
N VAL A 75 -8.14 1.26 -8.43
CA VAL A 75 -8.87 -0.01 -8.53
C VAL A 75 -9.38 -0.45 -7.16
N ILE A 76 -8.54 -0.35 -6.13
CA ILE A 76 -8.93 -0.72 -4.76
C ILE A 76 -10.07 0.19 -4.25
N ALA A 77 -9.97 1.49 -4.52
CA ALA A 77 -11.01 2.44 -4.11
C ALA A 77 -12.37 2.07 -4.72
N GLN A 78 -12.37 1.57 -5.94
CA GLN A 78 -13.60 1.17 -6.62
C GLN A 78 -14.25 -0.08 -6.01
N GLN A 79 -13.53 -0.79 -5.15
CA GLN A 79 -14.03 -1.99 -4.49
C GLN A 79 -14.76 -1.70 -3.17
N GLY A 80 -15.01 -0.43 -2.87
CA GLY A 80 -15.79 -0.04 -1.70
C GLY A 80 -14.99 0.33 -0.46
N PHE A 81 -13.67 0.44 -0.57
CA PHE A 81 -12.85 0.92 0.54
C PHE A 81 -13.08 2.42 0.73
N GLU A 82 -13.28 2.84 1.98
CA GLU A 82 -13.65 4.23 2.28
C GLU A 82 -12.50 5.20 2.08
N THR A 83 -11.28 4.79 2.41
CA THR A 83 -10.10 5.64 2.32
C THR A 83 -8.95 4.85 1.73
N VAL A 84 -8.42 5.31 0.59
CA VAL A 84 -7.31 4.65 -0.09
C VAL A 84 -6.28 5.71 -0.47
N TYR A 85 -5.02 5.41 -0.17
CA TYR A 85 -3.90 6.29 -0.48
C TYR A 85 -2.88 5.61 -1.38
N SER A 86 -2.26 6.39 -2.27
CA SER A 86 -1.03 6.01 -2.94
C SER A 86 0.12 6.73 -2.24
N MET A 87 1.12 5.99 -1.77
CA MET A 87 2.24 6.61 -1.05
C MET A 87 3.22 7.22 -2.05
N ASP A 88 3.40 8.53 -1.95
CA ASP A 88 4.30 9.28 -2.84
C ASP A 88 5.74 8.81 -2.64
N GLY A 89 6.45 8.62 -3.77
CA GLY A 89 7.82 8.11 -3.75
C GLY A 89 7.91 6.64 -3.38
N SER A 90 6.88 6.10 -2.80
CA SER A 90 6.67 4.71 -2.44
C SER A 90 7.88 4.08 -1.75
N PHE A 91 8.18 2.81 -2.05
CA PHE A 91 9.21 2.09 -1.30
C PHE A 91 10.60 2.72 -1.42
N GLU A 92 10.96 3.26 -2.59
CA GLU A 92 12.27 3.87 -2.77
C GLU A 92 12.46 5.08 -1.85
N ALA A 93 11.39 5.85 -1.62
CA ALA A 93 11.44 6.97 -0.67
C ALA A 93 11.40 6.48 0.77
N TRP A 94 10.58 5.45 1.05
CA TRP A 94 10.45 4.91 2.40
C TRP A 94 11.79 4.41 2.94
N ARG A 95 12.51 3.61 2.17
CA ARG A 95 13.74 2.96 2.63
C ARG A 95 14.88 3.91 2.93
N LEU A 96 14.79 5.15 2.46
CA LEU A 96 15.83 6.14 2.70
C LEU A 96 15.88 6.60 4.16
N ALA A 97 14.76 6.53 4.88
CA ALA A 97 14.67 7.11 6.22
C ALA A 97 13.90 6.25 7.23
N ASN A 98 13.36 5.12 6.83
CA ASN A 98 12.48 4.31 7.68
C ASN A 98 12.88 2.83 7.67
N PRO A 99 12.44 2.06 8.70
CA PRO A 99 12.79 0.64 8.79
C PRO A 99 12.26 -0.20 7.63
N VAL A 100 13.05 -1.20 7.24
CA VAL A 100 12.71 -2.17 6.21
C VAL A 100 12.91 -3.55 6.81
N VAL A 101 11.99 -4.46 6.53
CA VAL A 101 12.10 -5.86 6.97
C VAL A 101 12.19 -6.77 5.76
N THR A 102 12.70 -7.97 5.98
CA THR A 102 12.81 -9.00 4.93
C THR A 102 11.92 -10.18 5.26
N ALA A 103 11.52 -10.89 4.21
CA ALA A 103 10.71 -12.08 4.42
C ALA A 103 11.57 -13.29 4.71
#